data_c09968dd0e86f4084164e8efce8dd268
#
_entry.id   c09968dd0e86f4084164e8efce8dd268
#
_cell.length_a   1.000
_cell.length_b   1.000
_cell.length_c   1.000
_cell.angle_alpha   90.00
_cell.angle_beta   90.00
_cell.angle_gamma   90.00
#
_symmetry.space_group_name_H-M   'P 1'
#
loop_
_entity.id
_entity.type
_entity.pdbx_description
1 polymer ?
#
loop_
_entity_poly.entity_id
_entity_poly.type
_entity_poly.pdbx_seq_one_letter_code
_entity_poly.pdbx_strand_id
1 'polypeptide(L)'
;MATIRVLLVDDHEVARRGIRSVLSSDANLDVVAETADGEEAVKKAKELHPAIVLLDISLPGISGIQAARQIQAVSPDSRIIFLSQHDSIQIARDALSVGAHAYVVKSDAGRDLLTAIEAAKEGRTFVSRTLVQRGWS
;
A
#
# COMPACT_ATOMS: atom_id res chain seq x y z
N MET A 1 -18.89 -3.29 -14.69
CA MET A 1 -18.03 -3.96 -13.71
C MET A 1 -17.60 -3.00 -12.63
N ALA A 2 -17.59 -3.45 -11.40
CA ALA A 2 -17.14 -2.61 -10.30
C ALA A 2 -15.63 -2.40 -10.40
N THR A 3 -15.20 -1.15 -10.21
CA THR A 3 -13.79 -0.84 -10.11
C THR A 3 -13.28 -1.13 -8.70
N ILE A 4 -11.97 -1.31 -8.59
CA ILE A 4 -11.29 -1.46 -7.31
C ILE A 4 -10.88 -0.08 -6.86
N ARG A 5 -11.43 0.37 -5.74
CA ARG A 5 -11.17 1.71 -5.21
C ARG A 5 -9.89 1.69 -4.38
N VAL A 6 -8.98 2.60 -4.70
CA VAL A 6 -7.63 2.65 -4.12
C VAL A 6 -7.40 3.99 -3.42
N LEU A 7 -6.91 3.93 -2.19
CA LEU A 7 -6.39 5.08 -1.47
C LEU A 7 -4.87 5.05 -1.55
N LEU A 8 -4.25 6.12 -2.02
CA LEU A 8 -2.80 6.22 -2.17
C LEU A 8 -2.23 7.18 -1.13
N VAL A 9 -1.31 6.70 -0.30
CA VAL A 9 -0.72 7.46 0.80
C VAL A 9 0.80 7.52 0.67
N ASP A 10 1.32 8.70 0.33
CA ASP A 10 2.75 8.92 0.17
C ASP A 10 3.01 10.42 0.23
N ASP A 11 3.97 10.85 1.04
CA ASP A 11 4.29 12.27 1.17
C ASP A 11 5.23 12.79 0.07
N HIS A 12 5.71 11.91 -0.82
CA HIS A 12 6.58 12.28 -1.93
C HIS A 12 5.76 12.44 -3.22
N GLU A 13 5.59 13.67 -3.68
CA GLU A 13 4.76 13.95 -4.85
C GLU A 13 5.22 13.23 -6.11
N VAL A 14 6.53 13.17 -6.35
CA VAL A 14 7.08 12.49 -7.53
C VAL A 14 6.77 10.98 -7.47
N ALA A 15 6.93 10.37 -6.30
CA ALA A 15 6.60 8.96 -6.12
C ALA A 15 5.11 8.71 -6.37
N ARG A 16 4.23 9.58 -5.83
CA ARG A 16 2.78 9.43 -6.06
C ARG A 16 2.43 9.48 -7.54
N ARG A 17 3.06 10.38 -8.30
CA ARG A 17 2.83 10.47 -9.76
C ARG A 17 3.21 9.20 -10.47
N GLY A 18 4.37 8.64 -10.12
CA GLY A 18 4.83 7.38 -10.71
C GLY A 18 3.90 6.23 -10.39
N ILE A 19 3.43 6.15 -9.15
CA ILE A 19 2.51 5.11 -8.72
C ILE A 19 1.16 5.26 -9.43
N ARG A 20 0.62 6.49 -9.53
CA ARG A 20 -0.61 6.73 -10.29
C ARG A 20 -0.49 6.28 -11.73
N SER A 21 0.67 6.53 -12.34
CA SER A 21 0.92 6.10 -13.72
C SER A 21 0.84 4.57 -13.85
N VAL A 22 1.44 3.84 -12.90
CA VAL A 22 1.35 2.38 -12.88
C VAL A 22 -0.11 1.94 -12.73
N LEU A 23 -0.83 2.53 -11.78
CA LEU A 23 -2.23 2.18 -11.52
C LEU A 23 -3.14 2.47 -12.71
N SER A 24 -2.88 3.56 -13.43
CA SER A 24 -3.71 3.95 -14.58
C SER A 24 -3.58 3.00 -15.77
N SER A 25 -2.58 2.12 -15.77
CA SER A 25 -2.45 1.10 -16.80
C SER A 25 -3.49 -0.03 -16.66
N ASP A 26 -4.20 -0.09 -15.53
CA ASP A 26 -5.27 -1.04 -15.31
C ASP A 26 -6.59 -0.28 -15.14
N ALA A 27 -7.48 -0.42 -16.11
CA ALA A 27 -8.76 0.28 -16.13
C ALA A 27 -9.71 -0.12 -14.99
N ASN A 28 -9.43 -1.22 -14.31
CA ASN A 28 -10.25 -1.68 -13.19
C ASN A 28 -9.87 -1.01 -11.86
N LEU A 29 -8.79 -0.23 -11.83
CA LEU A 29 -8.33 0.48 -10.63
C LEU A 29 -8.79 1.93 -10.67
N ASP A 30 -9.30 2.42 -9.54
CA ASP A 30 -9.76 3.79 -9.40
C ASP A 30 -9.15 4.41 -8.15
N VAL A 31 -8.23 5.36 -8.33
CA VAL A 31 -7.63 6.09 -7.21
C VAL A 31 -8.63 7.11 -6.72
N VAL A 32 -9.32 6.79 -5.63
CA VAL A 32 -10.41 7.63 -5.11
C VAL A 32 -9.93 8.78 -4.24
N ALA A 33 -8.72 8.69 -3.69
CA ALA A 33 -8.10 9.77 -2.94
C ALA A 33 -6.59 9.55 -2.83
N GLU A 34 -5.87 10.65 -2.60
CA GLU A 34 -4.44 10.64 -2.29
C GLU A 34 -4.22 11.48 -1.05
N THR A 35 -3.37 11.01 -0.16
CA THR A 35 -3.00 11.76 1.04
C THR A 35 -1.50 11.75 1.23
N ALA A 36 -1.00 12.72 2.02
CA ALA A 36 0.42 12.90 2.24
C ALA A 36 0.86 12.57 3.67
N ASP A 37 -0.07 12.20 4.56
CA ASP A 37 0.27 11.83 5.93
C ASP A 37 -0.65 10.73 6.46
N GLY A 38 -0.22 10.11 7.57
CA GLY A 38 -0.93 8.96 8.10
C GLY A 38 -2.27 9.28 8.73
N GLU A 39 -2.39 10.43 9.38
CA GLU A 39 -3.65 10.82 10.03
C GLU A 39 -4.74 11.09 9.00
N GLU A 40 -4.39 11.80 7.92
CA GLU A 40 -5.31 12.05 6.82
C GLU A 40 -5.70 10.74 6.13
N ALA A 41 -4.76 9.79 6.03
CA ALA A 41 -5.04 8.47 5.47
C ALA A 41 -6.10 7.73 6.29
N VAL A 42 -6.00 7.75 7.61
CA VAL A 42 -7.00 7.12 8.49
C VAL A 42 -8.37 7.77 8.29
N LYS A 43 -8.41 9.09 8.23
CA LYS A 43 -9.65 9.83 8.01
C LYS A 43 -10.30 9.45 6.69
N LYS A 44 -9.51 9.42 5.61
CA LYS A 44 -10.00 9.05 4.28
C LYS A 44 -10.46 7.60 4.21
N ALA A 45 -9.74 6.70 4.86
CA ALA A 45 -10.14 5.29 4.92
C ALA A 45 -11.50 5.14 5.62
N LYS A 46 -11.71 5.87 6.71
CA LYS A 46 -12.98 5.86 7.43
C LYS A 46 -14.13 6.38 6.57
N GLU A 47 -13.88 7.44 5.80
CA GLU A 47 -14.91 8.05 4.94
C GLU A 47 -15.22 7.19 3.71
N LEU A 48 -14.19 6.64 3.07
CA LEU A 48 -14.30 6.05 1.73
C LEU A 48 -14.36 4.53 1.72
N HIS A 49 -13.88 3.88 2.78
CA HIS A 49 -13.76 2.42 2.83
C HIS A 49 -13.17 1.83 1.54
N PRO A 50 -11.94 2.24 1.17
CA PRO A 50 -11.34 1.75 -0.08
C PRO A 50 -11.07 0.26 -0.01
N ALA A 51 -11.09 -0.42 -1.16
CA ALA A 51 -10.75 -1.84 -1.22
C ALA A 51 -9.27 -2.06 -0.94
N ILE A 52 -8.43 -1.15 -1.45
CA ILE A 52 -6.96 -1.22 -1.34
C ILE A 52 -6.43 0.10 -0.78
N VAL A 53 -5.49 0.00 0.15
CA VAL A 53 -4.73 1.16 0.64
C VAL A 53 -3.26 0.91 0.33
N LEU A 54 -2.68 1.77 -0.50
CA LEU A 54 -1.24 1.78 -0.78
C LEU A 54 -0.60 2.77 0.18
N LEU A 55 0.27 2.30 1.05
CA LEU A 55 0.68 3.03 2.24
C LEU A 55 2.19 3.03 2.41
N ASP A 56 2.80 4.21 2.39
CA ASP A 56 4.21 4.34 2.71
C ASP A 56 4.42 4.15 4.22
N ILE A 57 5.55 3.60 4.59
CA ILE A 57 5.94 3.42 6.00
C ILE A 57 6.43 4.73 6.60
N SER A 58 7.24 5.48 5.86
CA SER A 58 7.83 6.73 6.34
C SER A 58 6.92 7.90 5.98
N LEU A 59 6.09 8.31 6.92
CA LEU A 59 5.14 9.41 6.74
C LEU A 59 5.34 10.45 7.83
N PRO A 60 4.99 11.73 7.57
CA PRO A 60 4.96 12.73 8.63
C PRO A 60 3.84 12.41 9.62
N GLY A 61 4.05 12.78 10.89
CA GLY A 61 3.12 12.46 11.96
C GLY A 61 3.23 11.01 12.40
N ILE A 62 2.14 10.26 12.29
CA ILE A 62 2.20 8.82 12.61
C ILE A 62 2.85 8.04 11.47
N SER A 63 3.57 6.98 11.82
CA SER A 63 4.21 6.13 10.82
C SER A 63 3.15 5.37 10.00
N GLY A 64 3.58 4.84 8.84
CA GLY A 64 2.69 4.00 8.03
C GLY A 64 2.21 2.76 8.78
N ILE A 65 3.04 2.19 9.65
CA ILE A 65 2.64 1.01 10.44
C ILE A 65 1.55 1.39 11.45
N GLN A 66 1.70 2.53 12.13
CA GLN A 66 0.67 3.03 13.03
C GLN A 66 -0.62 3.36 12.28
N ALA A 67 -0.49 4.00 11.11
CA ALA A 67 -1.64 4.30 10.26
C ALA A 67 -2.36 3.03 9.82
N ALA A 68 -1.62 1.98 9.46
CA ALA A 68 -2.20 0.69 9.07
C ALA A 68 -3.08 0.11 10.18
N ARG A 69 -2.61 0.15 11.42
CA ARG A 69 -3.39 -0.33 12.56
C ARG A 69 -4.69 0.44 12.73
N GLN A 70 -4.62 1.76 12.61
CA GLN A 70 -5.79 2.62 12.75
C GLN A 70 -6.77 2.45 11.58
N ILE A 71 -6.23 2.28 10.36
CA ILE A 71 -7.06 2.02 9.18
C ILE A 71 -7.82 0.70 9.33
N GLN A 72 -7.16 -0.34 9.82
CA GLN A 72 -7.80 -1.63 10.06
C GLN A 72 -8.95 -1.51 11.05
N ALA A 73 -8.84 -0.62 12.04
CA ALA A 73 -9.89 -0.40 13.03
C ALA A 73 -11.11 0.30 12.44
N VAL A 74 -10.92 1.26 11.52
CA VAL A 74 -12.01 2.07 10.96
C VAL A 74 -12.52 1.57 9.60
N SER A 75 -11.75 0.72 8.92
CA SER A 75 -12.10 0.16 7.61
C SER A 75 -11.55 -1.27 7.51
N PRO A 76 -12.10 -2.21 8.28
CA PRO A 76 -11.52 -3.56 8.41
C PRO A 76 -11.49 -4.36 7.12
N ASP A 77 -12.30 -4.01 6.13
CA ASP A 77 -12.30 -4.72 4.84
C ASP A 77 -11.27 -4.16 3.87
N SER A 78 -10.63 -3.04 4.18
CA SER A 78 -9.56 -2.49 3.34
C SER A 78 -8.32 -3.37 3.45
N ARG A 79 -7.73 -3.69 2.32
CA ARG A 79 -6.50 -4.47 2.26
C ARG A 79 -5.33 -3.53 2.11
N ILE A 80 -4.33 -3.69 2.97
CA ILE A 80 -3.19 -2.78 3.04
C ILE A 80 -2.00 -3.38 2.31
N ILE A 81 -1.43 -2.58 1.42
CA ILE A 81 -0.18 -2.87 0.71
C ILE A 81 0.79 -1.78 1.09
N PHE A 82 1.88 -2.15 1.76
CA PHE A 82 2.95 -1.20 2.00
C PHE A 82 3.76 -0.99 0.72
N LEU A 83 4.05 0.26 0.43
CA LEU A 83 4.85 0.65 -0.71
C LEU A 83 5.92 1.61 -0.20
N SER A 84 7.16 1.13 -0.10
CA SER A 84 8.22 1.80 0.65
C SER A 84 9.55 1.76 -0.07
N GLN A 85 10.39 2.78 0.18
CA GLN A 85 11.77 2.75 -0.28
C GLN A 85 12.65 1.81 0.55
N HIS A 86 12.20 1.38 1.72
CA HIS A 86 12.97 0.48 2.58
C HIS A 86 12.97 -0.94 2.01
N ASP A 87 14.17 -1.48 1.78
CA ASP A 87 14.35 -2.82 1.24
C ASP A 87 14.87 -3.82 2.28
N SER A 88 14.69 -3.50 3.56
CA SER A 88 15.06 -4.34 4.68
C SER A 88 14.03 -5.44 4.91
N ILE A 89 14.50 -6.68 5.01
CA ILE A 89 13.64 -7.82 5.36
C ILE A 89 13.01 -7.63 6.74
N GLN A 90 13.76 -7.09 7.71
CA GLN A 90 13.24 -6.86 9.06
C GLN A 90 12.09 -5.84 9.06
N ILE A 91 12.27 -4.73 8.33
CA ILE A 91 11.20 -3.72 8.22
C ILE A 91 9.97 -4.33 7.55
N ALA A 92 10.15 -5.11 6.49
CA ALA A 92 9.04 -5.75 5.80
C ALA A 92 8.30 -6.74 6.71
N ARG A 93 9.03 -7.51 7.53
CA ARG A 93 8.39 -8.42 8.49
C ARG A 93 7.59 -7.67 9.53
N ASP A 94 8.16 -6.60 10.08
CA ASP A 94 7.47 -5.76 11.06
C ASP A 94 6.19 -5.16 10.46
N ALA A 95 6.28 -4.67 9.22
CA ALA A 95 5.14 -4.10 8.51
C ALA A 95 4.05 -5.15 8.26
N LEU A 96 4.42 -6.33 7.77
CA LEU A 96 3.44 -7.37 7.50
C LEU A 96 2.82 -7.95 8.77
N SER A 97 3.53 -7.87 9.90
CA SER A 97 3.04 -8.39 11.17
C SER A 97 1.78 -7.69 11.68
N VAL A 98 1.49 -6.48 11.19
CA VAL A 98 0.26 -5.76 11.58
C VAL A 98 -0.97 -6.21 10.78
N GLY A 99 -0.81 -7.21 9.91
CA GLY A 99 -1.93 -7.73 9.12
C GLY A 99 -2.00 -7.18 7.70
N ALA A 100 -0.95 -6.51 7.22
CA ALA A 100 -0.90 -6.07 5.83
C ALA A 100 -0.80 -7.26 4.88
N HIS A 101 -1.27 -7.07 3.65
CA HIS A 101 -1.34 -8.14 2.66
C HIS A 101 -0.13 -8.19 1.75
N ALA A 102 0.60 -7.08 1.62
CA ALA A 102 1.77 -7.05 0.74
C ALA A 102 2.77 -5.99 1.17
N TYR A 103 4.00 -6.19 0.76
CA TYR A 103 5.09 -5.22 0.89
C TYR A 103 5.81 -5.13 -0.45
N VAL A 104 5.80 -3.94 -1.05
CA VAL A 104 6.44 -3.67 -2.34
C VAL A 104 7.48 -2.58 -2.14
N VAL A 105 8.73 -2.86 -2.50
CA VAL A 105 9.77 -1.84 -2.51
C VAL A 105 9.47 -0.91 -3.69
N LYS A 106 9.55 0.41 -3.49
CA LYS A 106 9.15 1.39 -4.50
C LYS A 106 9.86 1.20 -5.84
N SER A 107 11.12 0.79 -5.82
CA SER A 107 11.87 0.53 -7.06
C SER A 107 11.29 -0.64 -7.87
N ASP A 108 10.52 -1.52 -7.24
CA ASP A 108 9.89 -2.66 -7.91
C ASP A 108 8.45 -2.35 -8.37
N ALA A 109 7.91 -1.17 -8.05
CA ALA A 109 6.49 -0.88 -8.26
C ALA A 109 6.03 -1.06 -9.71
N GLY A 110 6.83 -0.61 -10.66
CA GLY A 110 6.48 -0.75 -12.08
C GLY A 110 6.29 -2.19 -12.53
N ARG A 111 6.93 -3.14 -11.84
CA ARG A 111 6.89 -4.55 -12.17
C ARG A 111 5.92 -5.31 -11.26
N ASP A 112 5.91 -5.00 -9.97
CA ASP A 112 5.28 -5.85 -8.97
C ASP A 112 3.98 -5.28 -8.37
N LEU A 113 3.69 -3.98 -8.54
CA LEU A 113 2.56 -3.38 -7.84
C LEU A 113 1.20 -3.98 -8.25
N LEU A 114 0.96 -4.13 -9.54
CA LEU A 114 -0.31 -4.69 -10.00
C LEU A 114 -0.47 -6.14 -9.56
N THR A 115 0.62 -6.91 -9.56
CA THR A 115 0.62 -8.28 -9.05
C THR A 115 0.31 -8.32 -7.55
N ALA A 116 0.86 -7.36 -6.78
CA ALA A 116 0.59 -7.26 -5.35
C ALA A 116 -0.88 -6.96 -5.07
N ILE A 117 -1.48 -6.06 -5.85
CA ILE A 117 -2.90 -5.72 -5.72
C ILE A 117 -3.76 -6.95 -6.01
N GLU A 118 -3.45 -7.68 -7.07
CA GLU A 118 -4.18 -8.91 -7.42
C GLU A 118 -4.09 -9.95 -6.29
N ALA A 119 -2.89 -10.15 -5.75
CA ALA A 119 -2.70 -11.07 -4.63
C ALA A 119 -3.50 -10.64 -3.40
N ALA A 120 -3.48 -9.35 -3.06
CA ALA A 120 -4.23 -8.83 -1.92
C ALA A 120 -5.73 -9.04 -2.08
N LYS A 121 -6.26 -8.82 -3.27
CA LYS A 121 -7.68 -9.08 -3.58
C LYS A 121 -8.07 -10.53 -3.34
N GLU A 122 -7.16 -11.43 -3.63
CA GLU A 122 -7.38 -12.88 -3.46
C GLU A 122 -7.06 -13.37 -2.03
N GLY A 123 -6.67 -12.47 -1.14
CA GLY A 123 -6.31 -12.82 0.23
C GLY A 123 -4.95 -13.45 0.38
N ARG A 124 -4.09 -13.35 -0.64
CA ARG A 124 -2.73 -13.87 -0.61
C ARG A 124 -1.75 -12.79 -0.19
N THR A 125 -0.68 -13.20 0.49
CA THR A 125 0.42 -12.31 0.87
C THR A 125 1.40 -12.20 -0.30
N PHE A 126 1.93 -11.01 -0.54
CA PHE A 126 2.90 -10.76 -1.61
C PHE A 126 4.08 -9.93 -1.09
N VAL A 127 5.28 -10.29 -1.52
CA VAL A 127 6.50 -9.55 -1.21
C VAL A 127 7.26 -9.33 -2.51
N SER A 128 7.72 -8.11 -2.74
CA SER A 128 8.31 -7.73 -4.02
C SER A 128 9.66 -8.38 -4.27
N ARG A 129 10.05 -8.39 -5.54
CA ARG A 129 11.24 -9.08 -6.06
C ARG A 129 12.53 -8.75 -5.30
N THR A 130 12.77 -7.48 -4.98
CA THR A 130 13.99 -7.07 -4.27
C THR A 130 14.15 -7.83 -2.96
N LEU A 131 13.06 -8.00 -2.20
CA LEU A 131 13.13 -8.72 -0.92
C LEU A 131 13.34 -10.21 -1.12
N VAL A 132 12.72 -10.80 -2.14
CA VAL A 132 12.94 -12.22 -2.47
C VAL A 132 14.39 -12.45 -2.82
N GLN A 133 15.00 -11.56 -3.61
CA GLN A 133 16.43 -11.66 -3.97
C GLN A 133 17.35 -11.50 -2.77
N ARG A 134 16.91 -10.80 -1.71
CA ARG A 134 17.67 -10.63 -0.47
C ARG A 134 17.48 -11.76 0.52
N GLY A 135 16.69 -12.77 0.18
CA GLY A 135 16.51 -13.96 1.01
C GLY A 135 15.20 -14.03 1.79
N TRP A 136 14.20 -13.26 1.41
CA TRP A 136 12.88 -13.39 2.02
C TRP A 136 12.34 -14.81 1.85
N SER A 137 11.85 -15.37 2.93
CA SER A 137 11.27 -16.72 2.91
C SER A 137 10.05 -16.80 3.83
#